data_7bf2804b7fba9b81371d4e6c8d42a126
#
_entry.id   7bf2804b7fba9b81371d4e6c8d42a126
#
_cell.length_a   1.000
_cell.length_b   1.000
_cell.length_c   1.000
_cell.angle_alpha   90.00
_cell.angle_beta   90.00
_cell.angle_gamma   90.00
#
_symmetry.space_group_name_H-M   'P 1'
#
loop_
_entity.id
_entity.type
_entity.pdbx_description
1 polymer ?
#
loop_
_entity_poly.entity_id
_entity_poly.type
_entity_poly.pdbx_seq_one_letter_code
_entity_poly.pdbx_strand_id
1 'polypeptide(L)'
;MKQKRQLSESIVHGIFLLLGLVTISCVLLITVYLAAAGIPAIRKIGLIPFLFGRTWASTAAEPAYGILPFLLTSIYGTAGAILLGLPVGFFTAVYLSKLAPRKVRTLLEGAVSMLSGIPSVVYGLVGMMVLVPGIRRLFHLADGASLLAAVVVLGIMVLPSIIKVSLNALDAVPKEYEDASLALGATDLETYFRVSVPAAKSGIAAAVVLGVGRAIGEAMAVMMVAGNAPNMPGLFQSVRFLTTAVASEMSYAADGSLQKQALFSIALVLYLFIMLINGCLNIFLKGGKEGKP
;
A
#
# COMPACT_ATOMS: atom_id res chain seq x y z
N MET A 1 15.20 -9.30 -46.18
CA MET A 1 14.77 -8.41 -45.08
C MET A 1 13.79 -9.06 -44.08
N LYS A 2 12.78 -9.84 -44.52
CA LYS A 2 11.81 -10.54 -43.65
C LYS A 2 12.46 -11.51 -42.64
N GLN A 3 13.45 -12.29 -43.06
CA GLN A 3 14.11 -13.32 -42.22
C GLN A 3 14.93 -12.70 -41.06
N LYS A 4 15.62 -11.57 -41.29
CA LYS A 4 16.33 -10.84 -40.23
C LYS A 4 15.36 -10.25 -39.17
N ARG A 5 14.17 -9.80 -39.60
CA ARG A 5 13.14 -9.27 -38.73
C ARG A 5 12.53 -10.37 -37.86
N GLN A 6 12.24 -11.55 -38.44
CA GLN A 6 11.75 -12.70 -37.68
C GLN A 6 12.77 -13.21 -36.66
N LEU A 7 14.06 -13.17 -36.97
CA LEU A 7 15.13 -13.59 -36.06
C LEU A 7 15.22 -12.62 -34.86
N SER A 8 15.15 -11.27 -35.12
CA SER A 8 15.17 -10.28 -34.03
C SER A 8 13.92 -10.35 -33.17
N GLU A 9 12.74 -10.60 -33.74
CA GLU A 9 11.49 -10.77 -33.01
C GLU A 9 11.53 -12.03 -32.11
N SER A 10 12.09 -13.14 -32.62
CA SER A 10 12.28 -14.38 -31.85
C SER A 10 13.26 -14.19 -30.67
N ILE A 11 14.37 -13.48 -30.90
CA ILE A 11 15.34 -13.16 -29.83
C ILE A 11 14.70 -12.29 -28.76
N VAL A 12 13.98 -11.23 -29.15
CA VAL A 12 13.28 -10.34 -28.22
C VAL A 12 12.24 -11.12 -27.41
N HIS A 13 11.45 -12.00 -28.07
CA HIS A 13 10.49 -12.86 -27.38
C HIS A 13 11.18 -13.79 -26.37
N GLY A 14 12.32 -14.41 -26.77
CA GLY A 14 13.11 -15.22 -25.85
C GLY A 14 13.63 -14.47 -24.63
N ILE A 15 14.10 -13.22 -24.82
CA ILE A 15 14.53 -12.35 -23.72
C ILE A 15 13.38 -12.02 -22.77
N PHE A 16 12.20 -11.63 -23.30
CA PHE A 16 11.04 -11.33 -22.45
C PHE A 16 10.55 -12.56 -21.68
N LEU A 17 10.55 -13.74 -22.31
CA LEU A 17 10.20 -15.00 -21.67
C LEU A 17 11.19 -15.32 -20.52
N LEU A 18 12.49 -15.19 -20.79
CA LEU A 18 13.53 -15.40 -19.77
C LEU A 18 13.38 -14.43 -18.61
N LEU A 19 13.18 -13.13 -18.86
CA LEU A 19 12.95 -12.15 -17.81
C LEU A 19 11.68 -12.44 -17.00
N GLY A 20 10.60 -12.87 -17.65
CA GLY A 20 9.38 -13.32 -16.98
C GLY A 20 9.62 -14.53 -16.07
N LEU A 21 10.36 -15.55 -16.57
CA LEU A 21 10.73 -16.72 -15.78
C LEU A 21 11.61 -16.35 -14.57
N VAL A 22 12.59 -15.46 -14.76
CA VAL A 22 13.43 -14.96 -13.66
C VAL A 22 12.57 -14.27 -12.59
N THR A 23 11.63 -13.42 -12.99
CA THR A 23 10.74 -12.74 -12.05
C THR A 23 9.91 -13.73 -11.23
N ILE A 24 9.28 -14.71 -11.88
CA ILE A 24 8.51 -15.76 -11.20
C ILE A 24 9.42 -16.58 -10.26
N SER A 25 10.62 -16.95 -10.72
CA SER A 25 11.57 -17.70 -9.90
C SER A 25 12.01 -16.94 -8.67
N CYS A 26 12.25 -15.62 -8.76
CA CYS A 26 12.56 -14.76 -7.61
C CYS A 26 11.43 -14.74 -6.58
N VAL A 27 10.18 -14.60 -7.04
CA VAL A 27 9.02 -14.63 -6.14
C VAL A 27 8.88 -15.96 -5.43
N LEU A 28 9.02 -17.07 -6.15
CA LEU A 28 9.00 -18.43 -5.58
C LEU A 28 10.13 -18.62 -4.56
N LEU A 29 11.34 -18.19 -4.91
CA LEU A 29 12.51 -18.29 -4.02
C LEU A 29 12.27 -17.50 -2.71
N ILE A 30 11.77 -16.27 -2.79
CA ILE A 30 11.44 -15.48 -1.60
C ILE A 30 10.37 -16.19 -0.77
N THR A 31 9.32 -16.71 -1.40
CA THR A 31 8.24 -17.44 -0.72
C THR A 31 8.77 -18.66 0.04
N VAL A 32 9.56 -19.49 -0.64
CA VAL A 32 10.18 -20.70 -0.06
C VAL A 32 11.14 -20.33 1.08
N TYR A 33 11.96 -19.30 0.87
CA TYR A 33 12.90 -18.82 1.89
C TYR A 33 12.19 -18.31 3.15
N LEU A 34 11.18 -17.46 3.01
CA LEU A 34 10.40 -16.96 4.14
C LEU A 34 9.69 -18.08 4.88
N ALA A 35 9.14 -19.05 4.15
CA ALA A 35 8.50 -20.22 4.75
C ALA A 35 9.52 -21.10 5.50
N ALA A 36 10.66 -21.40 4.90
CA ALA A 36 11.70 -22.22 5.51
C ALA A 36 12.29 -21.57 6.77
N ALA A 37 12.49 -20.24 6.76
CA ALA A 37 13.05 -19.50 7.87
C ALA A 37 12.04 -19.19 8.97
N GLY A 38 10.75 -18.98 8.62
CA GLY A 38 9.70 -18.57 9.57
C GLY A 38 8.91 -19.72 10.20
N ILE A 39 8.58 -20.78 9.44
CA ILE A 39 7.76 -21.90 9.96
C ILE A 39 8.34 -22.53 11.24
N PRO A 40 9.67 -22.69 11.42
CA PRO A 40 10.24 -23.26 12.65
C PRO A 40 9.83 -22.50 13.92
N ALA A 41 9.75 -21.16 13.90
CA ALA A 41 9.30 -20.39 15.06
C ALA A 41 7.81 -20.63 15.34
N ILE A 42 6.97 -20.64 14.31
CA ILE A 42 5.53 -20.91 14.47
C ILE A 42 5.29 -22.29 15.07
N ARG A 43 6.09 -23.29 14.69
CA ARG A 43 6.01 -24.65 15.26
C ARG A 43 6.40 -24.70 16.75
N LYS A 44 7.41 -23.90 17.16
CA LYS A 44 7.88 -23.85 18.55
C LYS A 44 6.96 -23.03 19.46
N ILE A 45 6.47 -21.89 18.97
CA ILE A 45 5.61 -20.96 19.72
C ILE A 45 4.16 -21.45 19.72
N GLY A 46 3.72 -22.08 18.65
CA GLY A 46 2.33 -22.39 18.35
C GLY A 46 1.68 -21.28 17.49
N LEU A 47 0.86 -21.69 16.52
CA LEU A 47 0.22 -20.76 15.58
C LEU A 47 -0.73 -19.77 16.28
N ILE A 48 -1.56 -20.26 17.21
CA ILE A 48 -2.54 -19.45 17.94
C ILE A 48 -1.85 -18.45 18.88
N PRO A 49 -0.92 -18.83 19.77
CA PRO A 49 -0.17 -17.88 20.59
C PRO A 49 0.62 -16.86 19.77
N PHE A 50 1.18 -17.26 18.63
CA PHE A 50 1.90 -16.35 17.74
C PHE A 50 0.97 -15.31 17.11
N LEU A 51 -0.13 -15.71 16.47
CA LEU A 51 -1.02 -14.78 15.74
C LEU A 51 -1.89 -13.94 16.69
N PHE A 52 -2.41 -14.54 17.77
CA PHE A 52 -3.38 -13.89 18.65
C PHE A 52 -2.79 -13.48 20.01
N GLY A 53 -1.52 -13.76 20.27
CA GLY A 53 -0.82 -13.25 21.43
C GLY A 53 -0.75 -11.72 21.41
N ARG A 54 -0.94 -11.10 22.58
CA ARG A 54 -1.01 -9.64 22.74
C ARG A 54 0.32 -9.01 23.15
N THR A 55 1.30 -9.82 23.49
CA THR A 55 2.58 -9.35 24.02
C THR A 55 3.71 -9.75 23.09
N TRP A 56 4.51 -8.76 22.70
CA TRP A 56 5.79 -8.97 22.05
C TRP A 56 6.90 -8.47 22.97
N ALA A 57 7.72 -9.38 23.45
CA ALA A 57 8.83 -9.13 24.35
C ALA A 57 9.98 -10.10 24.02
N SER A 58 10.61 -9.91 22.86
CA SER A 58 11.60 -10.82 22.29
C SER A 58 12.89 -10.94 23.10
N THR A 59 13.20 -9.91 23.92
CA THR A 59 14.44 -9.78 24.72
C THR A 59 14.20 -9.94 26.22
N ALA A 60 12.97 -10.26 26.66
CA ALA A 60 12.65 -10.47 28.07
C ALA A 60 13.25 -11.79 28.59
N ALA A 61 13.34 -11.94 29.91
CA ALA A 61 13.79 -13.18 30.56
C ALA A 61 12.89 -14.37 30.16
N GLU A 62 11.58 -14.14 30.05
CA GLU A 62 10.62 -15.06 29.43
C GLU A 62 10.14 -14.44 28.12
N PRO A 63 10.68 -14.84 26.97
CA PRO A 63 10.34 -14.24 25.69
C PRO A 63 8.90 -14.54 25.28
N ALA A 64 8.18 -13.49 24.84
CA ALA A 64 6.84 -13.60 24.27
C ALA A 64 6.83 -13.09 22.82
N TYR A 65 6.14 -13.82 21.95
CA TYR A 65 6.16 -13.57 20.50
C TYR A 65 4.75 -13.42 19.90
N GLY A 66 3.84 -12.75 20.59
CA GLY A 66 2.50 -12.46 20.08
C GLY A 66 2.48 -11.25 19.15
N ILE A 67 1.93 -11.40 17.94
CA ILE A 67 1.94 -10.36 16.88
C ILE A 67 0.59 -9.69 16.66
N LEU A 68 -0.44 -10.01 17.44
CA LEU A 68 -1.77 -9.41 17.28
C LEU A 68 -1.76 -7.88 17.27
N PRO A 69 -1.00 -7.18 18.17
CA PRO A 69 -0.92 -5.73 18.12
C PRO A 69 -0.41 -5.20 16.78
N PHE A 70 0.61 -5.83 16.20
CA PHE A 70 1.21 -5.41 14.93
C PHE A 70 0.27 -5.65 13.74
N LEU A 71 -0.44 -6.77 13.76
CA LEU A 71 -1.40 -7.14 12.74
C LEU A 71 -2.57 -6.15 12.71
N LEU A 72 -3.18 -5.89 13.87
CA LEU A 72 -4.26 -4.92 13.99
C LEU A 72 -3.80 -3.50 13.65
N THR A 73 -2.60 -3.10 14.10
CA THR A 73 -2.02 -1.79 13.75
C THR A 73 -1.83 -1.64 12.26
N SER A 74 -1.33 -2.67 11.57
CA SER A 74 -1.14 -2.64 10.12
C SER A 74 -2.48 -2.55 9.37
N ILE A 75 -3.51 -3.25 9.85
CA ILE A 75 -4.87 -3.16 9.29
C ILE A 75 -5.45 -1.75 9.50
N TYR A 76 -5.45 -1.24 10.72
CA TYR A 76 -6.04 0.06 11.05
C TYR A 76 -5.28 1.21 10.41
N GLY A 77 -3.94 1.14 10.40
CA GLY A 77 -3.09 2.13 9.74
C GLY A 77 -3.33 2.21 8.24
N THR A 78 -3.39 1.06 7.58
CA THR A 78 -3.69 0.99 6.14
C THR A 78 -5.11 1.45 5.83
N ALA A 79 -6.11 0.95 6.58
CA ALA A 79 -7.50 1.35 6.40
C ALA A 79 -7.69 2.85 6.60
N GLY A 80 -7.09 3.43 7.66
CA GLY A 80 -7.11 4.86 7.91
C GLY A 80 -6.44 5.68 6.81
N ALA A 81 -5.27 5.24 6.33
CA ALA A 81 -4.56 5.89 5.23
C ALA A 81 -5.39 5.90 3.93
N ILE A 82 -6.05 4.80 3.61
CA ILE A 82 -6.92 4.71 2.44
C ILE A 82 -8.19 5.54 2.64
N LEU A 83 -8.78 5.53 3.82
CA LEU A 83 -9.97 6.34 4.13
C LEU A 83 -9.70 7.84 3.95
N LEU A 84 -8.50 8.32 4.27
CA LEU A 84 -8.07 9.70 4.04
C LEU A 84 -7.61 9.94 2.59
N GLY A 85 -6.75 9.06 2.08
CA GLY A 85 -6.07 9.26 0.79
C GLY A 85 -6.98 8.99 -0.41
N LEU A 86 -7.90 8.02 -0.33
CA LEU A 86 -8.75 7.66 -1.47
C LEU A 86 -9.72 8.78 -1.86
N PRO A 87 -10.50 9.39 -0.95
CA PRO A 87 -11.39 10.48 -1.34
C PRO A 87 -10.62 11.65 -1.94
N VAL A 88 -9.56 12.10 -1.28
CA VAL A 88 -8.73 13.22 -1.77
C VAL A 88 -8.12 12.90 -3.13
N GLY A 89 -7.51 11.72 -3.28
CA GLY A 89 -6.88 11.30 -4.51
C GLY A 89 -7.87 11.12 -5.66
N PHE A 90 -9.02 10.51 -5.39
CA PHE A 90 -10.07 10.27 -6.37
C PHE A 90 -10.68 11.60 -6.88
N PHE A 91 -11.12 12.48 -5.99
CA PHE A 91 -11.69 13.76 -6.41
C PHE A 91 -10.66 14.65 -7.11
N THR A 92 -9.39 14.59 -6.69
CA THR A 92 -8.31 15.27 -7.42
C THR A 92 -8.16 14.71 -8.84
N ALA A 93 -8.21 13.39 -9.03
CA ALA A 93 -8.13 12.78 -10.35
C ALA A 93 -9.32 13.17 -11.24
N VAL A 94 -10.55 13.15 -10.70
CA VAL A 94 -11.75 13.63 -11.44
C VAL A 94 -11.61 15.09 -11.83
N TYR A 95 -11.19 15.95 -10.90
CA TYR A 95 -10.97 17.38 -11.18
C TYR A 95 -9.95 17.58 -12.30
N LEU A 96 -8.80 16.90 -12.22
CA LEU A 96 -7.73 17.03 -13.22
C LEU A 96 -8.14 16.49 -14.60
N SER A 97 -8.91 15.39 -14.65
CA SER A 97 -9.34 14.78 -15.90
C SER A 97 -10.42 15.62 -16.61
N LYS A 98 -11.38 16.16 -15.86
CA LYS A 98 -12.65 16.65 -16.43
C LYS A 98 -12.88 18.17 -16.27
N LEU A 99 -12.35 18.78 -15.22
CA LEU A 99 -12.71 20.15 -14.84
C LEU A 99 -11.55 21.13 -14.92
N ALA A 100 -10.31 20.66 -14.76
CA ALA A 100 -9.16 21.54 -14.63
C ALA A 100 -8.79 22.21 -15.95
N PRO A 101 -8.60 23.55 -15.99
CA PRO A 101 -8.00 24.23 -17.14
C PRO A 101 -6.60 23.66 -17.42
N ARG A 102 -6.20 23.62 -18.68
CA ARG A 102 -4.93 23.02 -19.13
C ARG A 102 -3.71 23.44 -18.30
N LYS A 103 -3.62 24.73 -17.95
CA LYS A 103 -2.50 25.26 -17.15
C LYS A 103 -2.48 24.68 -15.72
N VAL A 104 -3.65 24.64 -15.09
CA VAL A 104 -3.81 24.09 -13.72
C VAL A 104 -3.54 22.59 -13.73
N ARG A 105 -4.06 21.87 -14.71
CA ARG A 105 -3.80 20.44 -14.89
C ARG A 105 -2.31 20.17 -14.98
N THR A 106 -1.58 20.84 -15.89
CA THR A 106 -0.13 20.64 -16.05
C THR A 106 0.64 20.93 -14.75
N LEU A 107 0.28 22.00 -14.04
CA LEU A 107 0.93 22.37 -12.78
C LEU A 107 0.71 21.30 -11.70
N LEU A 108 -0.54 20.87 -11.51
CA LEU A 108 -0.87 19.87 -10.46
C LEU A 108 -0.35 18.46 -10.80
N GLU A 109 -0.40 18.04 -12.07
CA GLU A 109 0.24 16.77 -12.50
C GLU A 109 1.75 16.82 -12.26
N GLY A 110 2.41 17.96 -12.49
CA GLY A 110 3.80 18.18 -12.14
C GLY A 110 4.06 18.03 -10.64
N ALA A 111 3.25 18.68 -9.80
CA ALA A 111 3.35 18.58 -8.35
C ALA A 111 3.13 17.14 -7.84
N VAL A 112 2.11 16.44 -8.34
CA VAL A 112 1.85 15.02 -8.02
C VAL A 112 3.01 14.13 -8.47
N SER A 113 3.65 14.46 -9.60
CA SER A 113 4.82 13.73 -10.09
C SER A 113 6.03 13.93 -9.19
N MET A 114 6.27 15.15 -8.70
CA MET A 114 7.32 15.44 -7.73
C MET A 114 7.08 14.69 -6.41
N LEU A 115 5.84 14.71 -5.88
CA LEU A 115 5.50 13.94 -4.68
C LEU A 115 5.78 12.43 -4.85
N SER A 116 5.54 11.87 -6.04
CA SER A 116 5.88 10.45 -6.31
C SER A 116 7.37 10.15 -6.24
N GLY A 117 8.23 11.13 -6.50
CA GLY A 117 9.68 11.00 -6.50
C GLY A 117 10.33 11.18 -5.13
N ILE A 118 9.59 11.66 -4.13
CA ILE A 118 10.12 11.86 -2.77
C ILE A 118 10.35 10.49 -2.11
N PRO A 119 11.57 10.20 -1.59
CA PRO A 119 11.83 8.99 -0.80
C PRO A 119 10.94 8.92 0.44
N SER A 120 10.48 7.72 0.82
CA SER A 120 9.58 7.54 1.97
C SER A 120 10.17 8.04 3.29
N VAL A 121 11.48 7.92 3.46
CA VAL A 121 12.21 8.43 4.63
C VAL A 121 12.03 9.94 4.81
N VAL A 122 11.95 10.70 3.70
CA VAL A 122 11.74 12.16 3.77
C VAL A 122 10.34 12.48 4.28
N TYR A 123 9.31 11.73 3.85
CA TYR A 123 7.97 11.85 4.42
C TYR A 123 7.96 11.55 5.92
N GLY A 124 8.66 10.50 6.34
CA GLY A 124 8.84 10.16 7.74
C GLY A 124 9.56 11.25 8.54
N LEU A 125 10.64 11.82 7.99
CA LEU A 125 11.39 12.90 8.62
C LEU A 125 10.53 14.16 8.81
N VAL A 126 9.84 14.60 7.77
CA VAL A 126 8.93 15.75 7.86
C VAL A 126 7.77 15.45 8.83
N GLY A 127 7.23 14.24 8.80
CA GLY A 127 6.21 13.78 9.74
C GLY A 127 6.68 13.86 11.19
N MET A 128 7.89 13.38 11.46
CA MET A 128 8.51 13.42 12.79
C MET A 128 8.79 14.85 13.26
N MET A 129 9.26 15.74 12.37
CA MET A 129 9.64 17.11 12.73
C MET A 129 8.44 18.07 12.83
N VAL A 130 7.38 17.84 12.07
CA VAL A 130 6.24 18.76 11.96
C VAL A 130 4.95 18.16 12.49
N LEU A 131 4.58 16.97 11.99
CA LEU A 131 3.28 16.35 12.30
C LEU A 131 3.23 15.82 13.74
N VAL A 132 4.25 15.10 14.18
CA VAL A 132 4.31 14.54 15.54
C VAL A 132 4.26 15.64 16.60
N PRO A 133 5.08 16.71 16.55
CA PRO A 133 4.94 17.83 17.49
C PRO A 133 3.60 18.57 17.35
N GLY A 134 3.04 18.65 16.14
CA GLY A 134 1.73 19.24 15.89
C GLY A 134 0.61 18.47 16.59
N ILE A 135 0.57 17.15 16.43
CA ILE A 135 -0.39 16.26 17.09
C ILE A 135 -0.22 16.35 18.60
N ARG A 136 1.01 16.30 19.12
CA ARG A 136 1.29 16.43 20.55
C ARG A 136 0.68 17.68 21.14
N ARG A 137 0.87 18.84 20.47
CA ARG A 137 0.35 20.15 20.95
C ARG A 137 -1.16 20.24 20.84
N LEU A 138 -1.73 19.80 19.70
CA LEU A 138 -3.15 19.93 19.40
C LEU A 138 -4.01 19.10 20.36
N PHE A 139 -3.55 17.89 20.69
CA PHE A 139 -4.30 16.94 21.53
C PHE A 139 -3.76 16.85 22.96
N HIS A 140 -2.81 17.72 23.36
CA HIS A 140 -2.20 17.75 24.69
C HIS A 140 -1.63 16.39 25.15
N LEU A 141 -0.97 15.67 24.25
CA LEU A 141 -0.43 14.34 24.50
C LEU A 141 0.99 14.42 25.09
N ALA A 142 1.40 13.38 25.83
CA ALA A 142 2.78 13.24 26.30
C ALA A 142 3.75 13.07 25.12
N ASP A 143 3.36 12.28 24.11
CA ASP A 143 4.07 12.09 22.83
C ASP A 143 3.06 12.14 21.68
N GLY A 144 3.48 12.72 20.55
CA GLY A 144 2.65 12.80 19.34
C GLY A 144 2.91 11.66 18.36
N ALA A 145 3.96 10.84 18.58
CA ALA A 145 4.22 9.65 17.79
C ALA A 145 3.12 8.60 18.03
N SER A 146 2.33 8.30 16.99
CA SER A 146 1.06 7.60 17.17
C SER A 146 0.55 6.95 15.89
N LEU A 147 -0.48 6.11 16.02
CA LEU A 147 -1.21 5.56 14.88
C LEU A 147 -1.78 6.68 14.00
N LEU A 148 -2.28 7.78 14.59
CA LEU A 148 -2.78 8.93 13.83
C LEU A 148 -1.69 9.56 12.95
N ALA A 149 -0.49 9.77 13.50
CA ALA A 149 0.64 10.31 12.73
C ALA A 149 0.99 9.39 11.55
N ALA A 150 1.02 8.07 11.79
CA ALA A 150 1.27 7.09 10.74
C ALA A 150 0.17 7.11 9.67
N VAL A 151 -1.11 7.15 10.04
CA VAL A 151 -2.26 7.24 9.13
C VAL A 151 -2.17 8.46 8.22
N VAL A 152 -1.86 9.64 8.77
CA VAL A 152 -1.74 10.88 7.99
C VAL A 152 -0.57 10.81 7.01
N VAL A 153 0.62 10.37 7.46
CA VAL A 153 1.79 10.24 6.59
C VAL A 153 1.54 9.23 5.47
N LEU A 154 1.00 8.05 5.79
CA LEU A 154 0.63 7.04 4.81
C LEU A 154 -0.44 7.56 3.84
N GLY A 155 -1.45 8.27 4.34
CA GLY A 155 -2.50 8.88 3.54
C GLY A 155 -1.94 9.84 2.48
N ILE A 156 -0.98 10.70 2.86
CA ILE A 156 -0.29 11.59 1.93
C ILE A 156 0.55 10.80 0.91
N MET A 157 1.25 9.76 1.36
CA MET A 157 2.13 8.95 0.49
C MET A 157 1.38 8.14 -0.56
N VAL A 158 0.13 7.76 -0.32
CA VAL A 158 -0.66 7.01 -1.32
C VAL A 158 -1.32 7.91 -2.36
N LEU A 159 -1.47 9.23 -2.07
CA LEU A 159 -2.13 10.18 -2.97
C LEU A 159 -1.58 10.15 -4.41
N PRO A 160 -0.26 10.24 -4.66
CA PRO A 160 0.26 10.27 -6.01
C PRO A 160 -0.10 9.03 -6.83
N SER A 161 -0.10 7.85 -6.19
CA SER A 161 -0.45 6.59 -6.86
C SER A 161 -1.94 6.54 -7.21
N ILE A 162 -2.80 6.94 -6.28
CA ILE A 162 -4.26 6.96 -6.48
C ILE A 162 -4.61 8.00 -7.56
N ILE A 163 -4.04 9.22 -7.49
CA ILE A 163 -4.32 10.28 -8.45
C ILE A 163 -3.91 9.85 -9.85
N LYS A 164 -2.66 9.44 -10.05
CA LYS A 164 -2.12 9.12 -11.39
C LYS A 164 -2.86 7.96 -12.06
N VAL A 165 -3.09 6.87 -11.33
CA VAL A 165 -3.75 5.70 -11.92
C VAL A 165 -5.23 5.97 -12.18
N SER A 166 -5.92 6.68 -11.28
CA SER A 166 -7.31 7.09 -11.50
C SER A 166 -7.44 8.10 -12.64
N LEU A 167 -6.54 9.08 -12.73
CA LEU A 167 -6.49 10.05 -13.82
C LEU A 167 -6.33 9.37 -15.17
N ASN A 168 -5.35 8.46 -15.29
CA ASN A 168 -5.12 7.72 -16.53
C ASN A 168 -6.34 6.87 -16.91
N ALA A 169 -7.02 6.27 -15.93
CA ALA A 169 -8.24 5.50 -16.17
C ALA A 169 -9.41 6.36 -16.66
N LEU A 170 -9.57 7.56 -16.11
CA LEU A 170 -10.60 8.52 -16.53
C LEU A 170 -10.31 9.11 -17.91
N ASP A 171 -9.04 9.39 -18.22
CA ASP A 171 -8.63 9.91 -19.53
C ASP A 171 -8.72 8.85 -20.63
N ALA A 172 -8.68 7.57 -20.29
CA ALA A 172 -8.85 6.46 -21.23
C ALA A 172 -10.32 6.19 -21.61
N VAL A 173 -11.29 6.85 -20.97
CA VAL A 173 -12.71 6.74 -21.36
C VAL A 173 -12.94 7.42 -22.70
N PRO A 174 -13.54 6.72 -23.70
CA PRO A 174 -13.83 7.31 -25.00
C PRO A 174 -14.74 8.54 -24.87
N LYS A 175 -14.42 9.62 -25.59
CA LYS A 175 -15.22 10.85 -25.57
C LYS A 175 -16.64 10.64 -26.07
N GLU A 176 -16.85 9.71 -26.97
CA GLU A 176 -18.16 9.36 -27.52
C GLU A 176 -19.18 9.01 -26.43
N TYR A 177 -18.73 8.46 -25.30
CA TYR A 177 -19.63 8.16 -24.17
C TYR A 177 -20.10 9.45 -23.47
N GLU A 178 -19.21 10.43 -23.34
CA GLU A 178 -19.52 11.73 -22.74
C GLU A 178 -20.42 12.53 -23.69
N ASP A 179 -20.07 12.59 -24.97
CA ASP A 179 -20.83 13.30 -26.00
C ASP A 179 -22.27 12.74 -26.12
N ALA A 180 -22.44 11.43 -26.07
CA ALA A 180 -23.74 10.79 -26.08
C ALA A 180 -24.59 11.18 -24.86
N SER A 181 -23.99 11.23 -23.67
CA SER A 181 -24.68 11.67 -22.44
C SER A 181 -25.13 13.13 -22.52
N LEU A 182 -24.25 14.01 -23.00
CA LEU A 182 -24.57 15.43 -23.18
C LEU A 182 -25.64 15.64 -24.23
N ALA A 183 -25.65 14.86 -25.32
CA ALA A 183 -26.69 14.90 -26.36
C ALA A 183 -28.08 14.49 -25.83
N LEU A 184 -28.13 13.67 -24.76
CA LEU A 184 -29.38 13.34 -24.06
C LEU A 184 -29.82 14.39 -23.04
N GLY A 185 -29.09 15.51 -22.92
CA GLY A 185 -29.43 16.62 -22.04
C GLY A 185 -28.88 16.52 -20.62
N ALA A 186 -27.94 15.58 -20.36
CA ALA A 186 -27.26 15.51 -19.08
C ALA A 186 -26.30 16.72 -18.92
N THR A 187 -26.10 17.15 -17.68
CA THR A 187 -25.10 18.15 -17.35
C THR A 187 -23.68 17.53 -17.35
N ASP A 188 -22.64 18.36 -17.43
CA ASP A 188 -21.24 17.90 -17.36
C ASP A 188 -20.98 17.05 -16.10
N LEU A 189 -21.43 17.52 -14.94
CA LEU A 189 -21.24 16.80 -13.68
C LEU A 189 -21.97 15.44 -13.67
N GLU A 190 -23.20 15.38 -14.19
CA GLU A 190 -23.92 14.10 -14.31
C GLU A 190 -23.18 13.15 -15.24
N THR A 191 -22.69 13.64 -16.38
CA THR A 191 -21.90 12.86 -17.33
C THR A 191 -20.62 12.31 -16.65
N TYR A 192 -19.88 13.13 -15.90
CA TYR A 192 -18.67 12.65 -15.23
C TYR A 192 -18.95 11.57 -14.20
N PHE A 193 -19.94 11.76 -13.32
CA PHE A 193 -20.20 10.80 -12.23
C PHE A 193 -21.07 9.60 -12.66
N ARG A 194 -21.93 9.74 -13.66
CA ARG A 194 -22.83 8.65 -14.09
C ARG A 194 -22.31 7.89 -15.32
N VAL A 195 -21.37 8.47 -16.09
CA VAL A 195 -20.84 7.83 -17.30
C VAL A 195 -19.33 7.63 -17.19
N SER A 196 -18.51 8.69 -17.03
CA SER A 196 -17.05 8.56 -17.07
C SER A 196 -16.49 7.77 -15.90
N VAL A 197 -16.92 8.04 -14.67
CA VAL A 197 -16.49 7.31 -13.46
C VAL A 197 -16.87 5.84 -13.49
N PRO A 198 -18.12 5.44 -13.78
CA PRO A 198 -18.48 4.04 -13.96
C PRO A 198 -17.74 3.34 -15.10
N ALA A 199 -17.48 4.04 -16.22
CA ALA A 199 -16.68 3.48 -17.31
C ALA A 199 -15.24 3.23 -16.90
N ALA A 200 -14.63 4.11 -16.08
CA ALA A 200 -13.28 4.01 -15.55
C ALA A 200 -13.15 3.11 -14.30
N LYS A 201 -14.25 2.50 -13.80
CA LYS A 201 -14.27 1.83 -12.49
C LYS A 201 -13.18 0.79 -12.25
N SER A 202 -12.81 0.03 -13.28
CA SER A 202 -11.76 -0.99 -13.18
C SER A 202 -10.38 -0.40 -12.96
N GLY A 203 -10.09 0.74 -13.61
CA GLY A 203 -8.83 1.45 -13.43
C GLY A 203 -8.76 2.20 -12.10
N ILE A 204 -9.88 2.83 -11.67
CA ILE A 204 -9.97 3.47 -10.35
C ILE A 204 -9.78 2.43 -9.24
N ALA A 205 -10.38 1.27 -9.37
CA ALA A 205 -10.22 0.19 -8.42
C ALA A 205 -8.77 -0.36 -8.40
N ALA A 206 -8.10 -0.44 -9.57
CA ALA A 206 -6.67 -0.77 -9.62
C ALA A 206 -5.82 0.29 -8.89
N ALA A 207 -6.19 1.57 -8.95
CA ALA A 207 -5.55 2.64 -8.18
C ALA A 207 -5.65 2.41 -6.67
N VAL A 208 -6.82 1.97 -6.19
CA VAL A 208 -7.03 1.62 -4.77
C VAL A 208 -6.15 0.44 -4.36
N VAL A 209 -6.13 -0.65 -5.16
CA VAL A 209 -5.28 -1.82 -4.90
C VAL A 209 -3.81 -1.42 -4.78
N LEU A 210 -3.32 -0.58 -5.70
CA LEU A 210 -1.95 -0.08 -5.68
C LEU A 210 -1.68 0.78 -4.44
N GLY A 211 -2.61 1.64 -4.05
CA GLY A 211 -2.54 2.46 -2.84
C GLY A 211 -2.49 1.61 -1.57
N VAL A 212 -3.34 0.59 -1.47
CA VAL A 212 -3.36 -0.37 -0.35
C VAL A 212 -2.04 -1.12 -0.26
N GLY A 213 -1.55 -1.68 -1.38
CA GLY A 213 -0.28 -2.40 -1.42
C GLY A 213 0.90 -1.54 -0.96
N ARG A 214 0.92 -0.25 -1.37
CA ARG A 214 1.94 0.70 -0.94
C ARG A 214 1.85 1.02 0.55
N ALA A 215 0.65 1.25 1.09
CA ALA A 215 0.45 1.57 2.51
C ALA A 215 0.84 0.40 3.42
N ILE A 216 0.46 -0.83 3.08
CA ILE A 216 0.81 -2.03 3.88
C ILE A 216 2.32 -2.30 3.88
N GLY A 217 2.98 -2.08 2.74
CA GLY A 217 4.40 -2.36 2.58
C GLY A 217 5.33 -1.29 3.16
N GLU A 218 4.80 -0.15 3.61
CA GLU A 218 5.63 0.95 4.10
C GLU A 218 6.23 0.65 5.47
N ALA A 219 7.54 0.81 5.58
CA ALA A 219 8.27 0.58 6.82
C ALA A 219 8.96 1.85 7.33
N MET A 220 9.72 2.53 6.47
CA MET A 220 10.66 3.57 6.90
C MET A 220 9.96 4.84 7.39
N ALA A 221 8.99 5.36 6.64
CA ALA A 221 8.24 6.54 7.05
C ALA A 221 7.44 6.28 8.33
N VAL A 222 6.80 5.12 8.41
CA VAL A 222 5.98 4.74 9.57
C VAL A 222 6.84 4.54 10.82
N MET A 223 8.03 3.94 10.69
CA MET A 223 8.97 3.76 11.80
C MET A 223 9.31 5.09 12.49
N MET A 224 9.38 6.19 11.73
CA MET A 224 9.75 7.50 12.26
C MET A 224 8.59 8.20 12.99
N VAL A 225 7.33 7.90 12.66
CA VAL A 225 6.18 8.67 13.16
C VAL A 225 5.24 7.88 14.05
N ALA A 226 5.30 6.54 14.03
CA ALA A 226 4.39 5.68 14.80
C ALA A 226 4.82 5.43 16.26
N GLY A 227 6.07 5.77 16.62
CA GLY A 227 6.63 5.56 17.95
C GLY A 227 7.17 4.15 18.22
N ASN A 228 6.83 3.17 17.38
CA ASN A 228 7.39 1.81 17.35
C ASN A 228 7.25 0.97 18.65
N ALA A 229 6.26 1.28 19.50
CA ALA A 229 5.97 0.51 20.71
C ALA A 229 5.04 -0.67 20.44
N PRO A 230 5.25 -1.85 21.06
CA PRO A 230 4.45 -3.06 20.81
C PRO A 230 3.09 -3.03 21.54
N ASN A 231 2.38 -1.91 21.47
CA ASN A 231 1.08 -1.71 22.13
C ASN A 231 -0.08 -2.16 21.23
N MET A 232 -1.21 -2.49 21.85
CA MET A 232 -2.48 -2.61 21.12
C MET A 232 -2.83 -1.28 20.46
N PRO A 233 -3.40 -1.29 19.22
CA PRO A 233 -3.62 -0.07 18.48
C PRO A 233 -4.65 0.85 19.13
N GLY A 234 -4.23 2.06 19.42
CA GLY A 234 -5.04 3.20 19.82
C GLY A 234 -4.65 4.42 18.97
N LEU A 235 -5.62 5.24 18.61
CA LEU A 235 -5.40 6.33 17.64
C LEU A 235 -4.27 7.29 18.06
N PHE A 236 -4.16 7.58 19.34
CA PHE A 236 -3.15 8.49 19.91
C PHE A 236 -2.01 7.76 20.64
N GLN A 237 -1.94 6.44 20.48
CA GLN A 237 -0.90 5.64 21.13
C GLN A 237 0.24 5.35 20.16
N SER A 238 1.45 5.27 20.73
CA SER A 238 2.60 4.72 20.04
C SER A 238 2.35 3.24 19.70
N VAL A 239 2.55 2.87 18.45
CA VAL A 239 2.23 1.56 17.91
C VAL A 239 3.34 1.04 17.01
N ARG A 240 3.32 -0.28 16.75
CA ARG A 240 4.27 -0.95 15.86
C ARG A 240 3.52 -1.69 14.76
N PHE A 241 3.96 -1.51 13.51
CA PHE A 241 3.44 -2.22 12.34
C PHE A 241 4.21 -3.54 12.13
N LEU A 242 3.66 -4.46 11.35
CA LEU A 242 4.37 -5.68 10.93
C LEU A 242 5.68 -5.37 10.21
N THR A 243 5.66 -4.40 9.31
CA THR A 243 6.84 -3.94 8.56
C THR A 243 7.90 -3.34 9.47
N THR A 244 7.50 -2.48 10.41
CA THR A 244 8.44 -1.83 11.33
C THR A 244 9.01 -2.79 12.37
N ALA A 245 8.25 -3.81 12.79
CA ALA A 245 8.76 -4.86 13.68
C ALA A 245 9.93 -5.62 13.04
N VAL A 246 9.77 -6.03 11.77
CA VAL A 246 10.84 -6.70 11.02
C VAL A 246 12.02 -5.75 10.81
N ALA A 247 11.77 -4.53 10.31
CA ALA A 247 12.83 -3.59 9.95
C ALA A 247 13.65 -3.12 11.16
N SER A 248 13.02 -2.98 12.34
CA SER A 248 13.70 -2.49 13.55
C SER A 248 14.50 -3.58 14.29
N GLU A 249 14.03 -4.83 14.30
CA GLU A 249 14.65 -5.88 15.12
C GLU A 249 15.53 -6.86 14.34
N MET A 250 15.35 -6.99 13.01
CA MET A 250 16.09 -7.97 12.20
C MET A 250 17.61 -7.82 12.30
N SER A 251 18.09 -6.58 12.41
CA SER A 251 19.55 -6.28 12.48
C SER A 251 20.19 -6.70 13.80
N TYR A 252 19.41 -6.78 14.88
CA TYR A 252 19.89 -7.08 16.24
C TYR A 252 19.63 -8.53 16.65
N ALA A 253 18.79 -9.24 15.90
CA ALA A 253 18.47 -10.62 16.19
C ALA A 253 19.63 -11.55 15.81
N ALA A 254 20.14 -12.30 16.77
CA ALA A 254 21.24 -13.25 16.55
C ALA A 254 20.84 -14.35 15.55
N ASP A 255 21.77 -14.77 14.72
CA ASP A 255 21.56 -15.84 13.74
C ASP A 255 21.17 -17.14 14.45
N GLY A 256 20.17 -17.85 13.90
CA GLY A 256 19.63 -19.08 14.46
C GLY A 256 18.76 -18.92 15.71
N SER A 257 18.66 -17.70 16.30
CA SER A 257 17.81 -17.45 17.45
C SER A 257 16.32 -17.60 17.14
N LEU A 258 15.52 -17.92 18.17
CA LEU A 258 14.06 -17.97 18.06
C LEU A 258 13.49 -16.59 17.69
N GLN A 259 14.08 -15.49 18.18
CA GLN A 259 13.73 -14.13 17.81
C GLN A 259 13.86 -13.91 16.30
N LYS A 260 14.99 -14.27 15.70
CA LYS A 260 15.20 -14.10 14.25
C LYS A 260 14.22 -14.94 13.43
N GLN A 261 13.98 -16.18 13.84
CA GLN A 261 12.98 -17.04 13.22
C GLN A 261 11.56 -16.46 13.34
N ALA A 262 11.21 -15.87 14.50
CA ALA A 262 9.91 -15.20 14.70
C ALA A 262 9.76 -13.95 13.83
N LEU A 263 10.82 -13.16 13.61
CA LEU A 263 10.80 -12.05 12.67
C LEU A 263 10.59 -12.49 11.22
N PHE A 264 11.20 -13.62 10.81
CA PHE A 264 10.89 -14.23 9.51
C PHE A 264 9.43 -14.71 9.44
N SER A 265 8.88 -15.20 10.56
CA SER A 265 7.44 -15.55 10.62
C SER A 265 6.55 -14.32 10.46
N ILE A 266 6.92 -13.16 11.05
CA ILE A 266 6.19 -11.89 10.82
C ILE A 266 6.25 -11.51 9.33
N ALA A 267 7.42 -11.60 8.71
CA ALA A 267 7.58 -11.32 7.28
C ALA A 267 6.74 -12.27 6.41
N LEU A 268 6.66 -13.56 6.77
CA LEU A 268 5.81 -14.53 6.10
C LEU A 268 4.32 -14.18 6.25
N VAL A 269 3.88 -13.84 7.47
CA VAL A 269 2.50 -13.40 7.72
C VAL A 269 2.17 -12.14 6.93
N LEU A 270 3.06 -11.14 6.91
CA LEU A 270 2.90 -9.93 6.11
C LEU A 270 2.77 -10.25 4.63
N TYR A 271 3.63 -11.13 4.11
CA TYR A 271 3.59 -11.56 2.72
C TYR A 271 2.25 -12.23 2.36
N LEU A 272 1.80 -13.18 3.18
CA LEU A 272 0.52 -13.85 2.99
C LEU A 272 -0.66 -12.87 3.10
N PHE A 273 -0.59 -11.93 4.03
CA PHE A 273 -1.59 -10.89 4.23
C PHE A 273 -1.72 -9.98 2.99
N ILE A 274 -0.60 -9.54 2.41
CA ILE A 274 -0.57 -8.76 1.16
C ILE A 274 -1.16 -9.58 0.00
N MET A 275 -0.79 -10.85 -0.13
CA MET A 275 -1.32 -11.75 -1.16
C MET A 275 -2.84 -11.93 -1.02
N LEU A 276 -3.33 -12.12 0.20
CA LEU A 276 -4.75 -12.27 0.49
C LEU A 276 -5.54 -10.99 0.12
N ILE A 277 -5.07 -9.84 0.56
CA ILE A 277 -5.73 -8.56 0.25
C ILE A 277 -5.75 -8.31 -1.26
N ASN A 278 -4.63 -8.47 -1.94
CA ASN A 278 -4.57 -8.30 -3.39
C ASN A 278 -5.46 -9.32 -4.13
N GLY A 279 -5.51 -10.55 -3.65
CA GLY A 279 -6.40 -11.60 -4.17
C GLY A 279 -7.88 -11.22 -4.01
N CYS A 280 -8.29 -10.82 -2.80
CA CYS A 280 -9.65 -10.36 -2.52
C CYS A 280 -10.05 -9.16 -3.38
N LEU A 281 -9.20 -8.14 -3.44
CA LEU A 281 -9.45 -6.95 -4.25
C LEU A 281 -9.59 -7.30 -5.74
N ASN A 282 -8.73 -8.18 -6.28
CA ASN A 282 -8.82 -8.62 -7.67
C ASN A 282 -10.10 -9.40 -7.97
N ILE A 283 -10.60 -10.23 -7.03
CA ILE A 283 -11.86 -10.94 -7.19
C ILE A 283 -13.02 -9.95 -7.25
N PHE A 284 -13.08 -8.99 -6.32
CA PHE A 284 -14.10 -7.93 -6.33
C PHE A 284 -14.12 -7.14 -7.65
N LEU A 285 -12.93 -6.86 -8.22
CA LEU A 285 -12.79 -6.15 -9.48
C LEU A 285 -13.25 -6.96 -10.70
N LYS A 286 -13.04 -8.28 -10.68
CA LYS A 286 -13.47 -9.19 -11.76
C LYS A 286 -14.97 -9.45 -11.71
N GLY A 287 -15.56 -9.63 -10.54
CA GLY A 287 -17.01 -9.87 -10.38
C GLY A 287 -17.90 -8.74 -10.93
N GLY A 288 -17.37 -7.52 -11.06
CA GLY A 288 -18.05 -6.42 -11.73
C GLY A 288 -18.04 -6.48 -13.27
N LYS A 289 -17.34 -7.44 -13.88
CA LYS A 289 -17.30 -7.62 -15.35
C LYS A 289 -18.29 -8.66 -15.88
N GLU A 290 -18.79 -9.57 -15.04
CA GLU A 290 -19.68 -10.66 -15.47
C GLU A 290 -21.18 -10.30 -15.46
N GLY A 291 -21.55 -9.08 -15.07
CA GLY A 291 -22.93 -8.60 -15.13
C GLY A 291 -23.24 -7.87 -16.44
N LYS A 292 -23.13 -8.54 -17.60
CA LYS A 292 -23.78 -8.06 -18.85
C LYS A 292 -24.32 -9.23 -19.66
N PRO A 293 -25.62 -9.17 -20.02
CA PRO A 293 -26.06 -9.84 -21.25
C PRO A 293 -25.50 -9.11 -22.47
#